data_6fe4f460ff0f90ed95e09ed3c1dba19b
#
_entry.id   6fe4f460ff0f90ed95e09ed3c1dba19b
#
_cell.length_a   1.000
_cell.length_b   1.000
_cell.length_c   1.000
_cell.angle_alpha   90.00
_cell.angle_beta   90.00
_cell.angle_gamma   90.00
#
_symmetry.space_group_name_H-M   'P 1'
#
loop_
_entity.id
_entity.type
_entity.pdbx_description
1 polymer ?
#
loop_
_entity_poly.entity_id
_entity_poly.type
_entity_poly.pdbx_seq_one_letter_code
_entity_poly.pdbx_strand_id
1 'polypeptide(L)'
;MALNNAQYDKIIRQYNAKQIRNQHIVEDRKNEVYAKNARLKEIDDTISSCSVAQAKKLLLGDDAAALDELKKQIASLREEKSVILASLGYPEDYFIPPYDCPDCRDTGYIGNERCHCFKQAAIDLVYTQSNIRSILAEENFDHFSYDYYSDTQTEPVSGLSPLALIRRAREESEHFIDQFGVGDTAQNLFFYGNTGVGKTFLSNCIAKELLDRGFSVIYFTAFQLFDIFAKNVFDKDTDASVAHQNIFDCDLLIIDDLGTEMSNSFTTSQFFLCLNERLLRRKSTIISTNLNMNQLADIYSERTFSRVFSNYTMLKFYGDDIRIKKKLH
;
A
#
# COMPACT_ATOMS: atom_id res chain seq x y z
N MET A 1 14.05 3.65 4.61
CA MET A 1 13.91 2.19 4.81
C MET A 1 15.26 1.53 4.53
N ALA A 2 15.84 0.83 5.50
CA ALA A 2 17.12 0.15 5.37
C ALA A 2 16.90 -1.24 4.72
N LEU A 3 17.79 -1.61 3.81
CA LEU A 3 17.85 -2.92 3.15
C LEU A 3 19.31 -3.34 3.14
N ASN A 4 19.60 -4.62 3.33
CA ASN A 4 20.91 -5.14 3.01
C ASN A 4 21.11 -5.28 1.49
N ASN A 5 22.36 -5.44 1.03
CA ASN A 5 22.66 -5.47 -0.41
C ASN A 5 21.92 -6.62 -1.13
N ALA A 6 21.81 -7.80 -0.53
CA ALA A 6 21.13 -8.94 -1.14
C ALA A 6 19.63 -8.70 -1.29
N GLN A 7 19.00 -8.06 -0.31
CA GLN A 7 17.59 -7.67 -0.36
C GLN A 7 17.34 -6.61 -1.43
N TYR A 8 18.21 -5.60 -1.50
CA TYR A 8 18.16 -4.57 -2.54
C TYR A 8 18.27 -5.18 -3.94
N ASP A 9 19.27 -6.02 -4.16
CA ASP A 9 19.50 -6.68 -5.47
C ASP A 9 18.34 -7.58 -5.87
N LYS A 10 17.68 -8.23 -4.91
CA LYS A 10 16.49 -9.04 -5.17
C LYS A 10 15.33 -8.20 -5.68
N ILE A 11 15.09 -7.04 -5.06
CA ILE A 11 14.05 -6.10 -5.49
C ILE A 11 14.37 -5.55 -6.89
N ILE A 12 15.60 -5.08 -7.12
CA ILE A 12 16.01 -4.56 -8.44
C ILE A 12 15.84 -5.60 -9.54
N ARG A 13 16.18 -6.87 -9.28
CA ARG A 13 15.93 -7.96 -10.25
C ARG A 13 14.46 -8.12 -10.59
N GLN A 14 13.56 -7.96 -9.62
CA GLN A 14 12.11 -7.99 -9.88
C GLN A 14 11.67 -6.84 -10.80
N TYR A 15 12.17 -5.61 -10.56
CA TYR A 15 11.88 -4.47 -11.43
C TYR A 15 12.43 -4.65 -12.84
N ASN A 16 13.67 -5.10 -12.99
CA ASN A 16 14.26 -5.40 -14.28
C ASN A 16 13.45 -6.45 -15.05
N ALA A 17 13.00 -7.50 -14.38
CA ALA A 17 12.15 -8.53 -14.99
C ALA A 17 10.81 -7.96 -15.47
N LYS A 18 10.18 -7.05 -14.67
CA LYS A 18 8.94 -6.36 -15.10
C LYS A 18 9.16 -5.49 -16.33
N GLN A 19 10.24 -4.72 -16.36
CA GLN A 19 10.57 -3.87 -17.52
C GLN A 19 10.81 -4.70 -18.78
N ILE A 20 11.56 -5.79 -18.69
CA ILE A 20 11.80 -6.71 -19.81
C ILE A 20 10.47 -7.31 -20.30
N ARG A 21 9.62 -7.80 -19.39
CA ARG A 21 8.28 -8.29 -19.74
C ARG A 21 7.46 -7.24 -20.48
N ASN A 22 7.43 -6.02 -19.98
CA ASN A 22 6.66 -4.93 -20.56
C ASN A 22 7.20 -4.54 -21.94
N GLN A 23 8.53 -4.57 -22.15
CA GLN A 23 9.15 -4.36 -23.45
C GLN A 23 8.75 -5.45 -24.45
N HIS A 24 8.78 -6.73 -24.05
CA HIS A 24 8.35 -7.83 -24.92
C HIS A 24 6.89 -7.71 -25.33
N ILE A 25 5.99 -7.37 -24.38
CA ILE A 25 4.57 -7.15 -24.70
C ILE A 25 4.39 -6.05 -25.76
N VAL A 26 5.12 -4.95 -25.63
CA VAL A 26 5.03 -3.85 -26.63
C VAL A 26 5.61 -4.28 -27.96
N GLU A 27 6.69 -5.06 -27.97
CA GLU A 27 7.30 -5.57 -29.20
C GLU A 27 6.38 -6.56 -29.92
N ASP A 28 5.75 -7.47 -29.19
CA ASP A 28 4.75 -8.40 -29.73
C ASP A 28 3.54 -7.63 -30.32
N ARG A 29 3.03 -6.63 -29.63
CA ARG A 29 1.96 -5.75 -30.12
C ARG A 29 2.36 -5.00 -31.40
N LYS A 30 3.61 -4.52 -31.48
CA LYS A 30 4.14 -3.89 -32.69
C LYS A 30 4.20 -4.88 -33.85
N ASN A 31 4.74 -6.07 -33.63
CA ASN A 31 4.84 -7.09 -34.62
C ASN A 31 3.47 -7.53 -35.17
N GLU A 32 2.49 -7.68 -34.29
CA GLU A 32 1.10 -7.96 -34.65
C GLU A 32 0.53 -6.91 -35.61
N VAL A 33 0.69 -5.63 -35.23
CA VAL A 33 0.15 -4.49 -35.98
C VAL A 33 0.88 -4.30 -37.33
N TYR A 34 2.22 -4.46 -37.35
CA TYR A 34 3.01 -4.37 -38.55
C TYR A 34 2.69 -5.49 -39.55
N ALA A 35 2.34 -6.68 -39.04
CA ALA A 35 1.88 -7.79 -39.92
C ALA A 35 0.53 -7.47 -40.60
N LYS A 36 -0.33 -6.65 -39.95
CA LYS A 36 -1.61 -6.22 -40.51
C LYS A 36 -1.48 -5.04 -41.46
N ASN A 37 -0.53 -4.15 -41.23
CA ASN A 37 -0.29 -2.99 -42.08
C ASN A 37 1.20 -2.58 -42.08
N ALA A 38 1.90 -2.89 -43.17
CA ALA A 38 3.33 -2.60 -43.31
C ALA A 38 3.66 -1.09 -43.24
N ARG A 39 2.72 -0.22 -43.64
CA ARG A 39 2.90 1.22 -43.61
C ARG A 39 3.20 1.73 -42.18
N LEU A 40 2.65 1.09 -41.13
CA LEU A 40 2.91 1.47 -39.73
C LEU A 40 4.38 1.25 -39.35
N LYS A 41 5.02 0.21 -39.87
CA LYS A 41 6.46 -0.02 -39.70
C LYS A 41 7.28 1.07 -40.37
N GLU A 42 6.96 1.39 -41.64
CA GLU A 42 7.64 2.46 -42.39
C GLU A 42 7.54 3.81 -41.67
N ILE A 43 6.37 4.14 -41.08
CA ILE A 43 6.16 5.36 -40.29
C ILE A 43 7.08 5.35 -39.06
N ASP A 44 7.13 4.26 -38.31
CA ASP A 44 7.96 4.17 -37.10
C ASP A 44 9.47 4.25 -37.43
N ASP A 45 9.92 3.61 -38.52
CA ASP A 45 11.29 3.69 -38.99
C ASP A 45 11.64 5.13 -39.46
N THR A 46 10.70 5.80 -40.11
CA THR A 46 10.87 7.21 -40.55
C THR A 46 10.92 8.15 -39.35
N ILE A 47 10.02 8.01 -38.37
CA ILE A 47 10.04 8.83 -37.15
C ILE A 47 11.36 8.63 -36.39
N SER A 48 11.84 7.40 -36.30
CA SER A 48 13.13 7.09 -35.64
C SER A 48 14.29 7.79 -36.36
N SER A 49 14.35 7.69 -37.68
CA SER A 49 15.38 8.35 -38.51
C SER A 49 15.34 9.87 -38.39
N CYS A 50 14.14 10.46 -38.43
CA CYS A 50 13.94 11.90 -38.24
C CYS A 50 14.37 12.36 -36.84
N SER A 51 14.07 11.58 -35.80
CA SER A 51 14.47 11.88 -34.42
C SER A 51 15.98 11.88 -34.21
N VAL A 52 16.69 10.90 -34.83
CA VAL A 52 18.14 10.85 -34.82
C VAL A 52 18.76 12.04 -35.59
N ALA A 53 18.18 12.39 -36.75
CA ALA A 53 18.61 13.57 -37.51
C ALA A 53 18.43 14.85 -36.72
N GLN A 54 17.30 15.00 -36.01
CA GLN A 54 17.01 16.13 -35.12
C GLN A 54 18.05 16.24 -33.97
N ALA A 55 18.34 15.13 -33.30
CA ALA A 55 19.32 15.12 -32.24
C ALA A 55 20.74 15.51 -32.74
N LYS A 56 21.15 15.04 -33.89
CA LYS A 56 22.44 15.43 -34.51
C LYS A 56 22.49 16.93 -34.82
N LYS A 57 21.41 17.50 -35.37
CA LYS A 57 21.35 18.96 -35.69
C LYS A 57 21.41 19.80 -34.42
N LEU A 58 20.72 19.40 -33.35
CA LEU A 58 20.79 20.08 -32.04
C LEU A 58 22.21 20.11 -31.47
N LEU A 59 22.96 19.03 -31.62
CA LEU A 59 24.35 18.92 -31.14
C LEU A 59 25.33 19.79 -31.98
N LEU A 60 25.01 20.01 -33.27
CA LEU A 60 25.89 20.76 -34.19
C LEU A 60 25.52 22.24 -34.26
N GLY A 61 24.48 22.71 -33.57
CA GLY A 61 24.10 24.12 -33.50
C GLY A 61 23.40 24.62 -34.78
N ASP A 62 22.74 23.75 -35.52
CA ASP A 62 22.07 24.03 -36.79
C ASP A 62 20.75 24.83 -36.65
N ASP A 63 20.30 25.42 -37.74
CA ASP A 63 19.23 26.38 -37.89
C ASP A 63 17.89 25.96 -37.26
N ALA A 64 17.27 26.83 -36.47
CA ALA A 64 15.98 26.65 -35.83
C ALA A 64 14.85 26.30 -36.81
N ALA A 65 14.91 26.81 -38.05
CA ALA A 65 13.92 26.54 -39.09
C ALA A 65 13.92 25.09 -39.55
N ALA A 66 15.09 24.46 -39.66
CA ALA A 66 15.20 23.03 -40.02
C ALA A 66 14.71 22.11 -38.92
N LEU A 67 14.81 22.52 -37.66
CA LEU A 67 14.23 21.81 -36.52
C LEU A 67 12.70 21.85 -36.49
N ASP A 68 12.12 22.97 -36.83
CA ASP A 68 10.65 23.13 -36.90
C ASP A 68 10.03 22.30 -38.02
N GLU A 69 10.68 22.19 -39.17
CA GLU A 69 10.22 21.34 -40.26
C GLU A 69 10.24 19.86 -39.87
N LEU A 70 11.31 19.38 -39.24
CA LEU A 70 11.38 18.01 -38.74
C LEU A 70 10.29 17.73 -37.68
N LYS A 71 9.99 18.68 -36.81
CA LYS A 71 8.90 18.53 -35.83
C LYS A 71 7.53 18.39 -36.49
N LYS A 72 7.26 19.20 -37.52
CA LYS A 72 6.01 19.15 -38.31
C LYS A 72 5.89 17.79 -39.02
N GLN A 73 6.97 17.32 -39.63
CA GLN A 73 7.00 16.03 -40.29
C GLN A 73 6.72 14.88 -39.33
N ILE A 74 7.34 14.87 -38.15
CA ILE A 74 7.09 13.86 -37.09
C ILE A 74 5.62 13.95 -36.61
N ALA A 75 5.07 15.16 -36.45
CA ALA A 75 3.68 15.31 -36.02
C ALA A 75 2.70 14.75 -37.06
N SER A 76 2.91 15.05 -38.36
CA SER A 76 2.09 14.48 -39.43
C SER A 76 2.15 12.95 -39.49
N LEU A 77 3.34 12.36 -39.35
CA LEU A 77 3.51 10.90 -39.29
C LEU A 77 2.82 10.25 -38.09
N ARG A 78 2.82 10.92 -36.96
CA ARG A 78 2.09 10.45 -35.75
C ARG A 78 0.59 10.48 -35.96
N GLU A 79 0.08 11.53 -36.62
CA GLU A 79 -1.34 11.64 -36.96
C GLU A 79 -1.75 10.55 -37.95
N GLU A 80 -0.98 10.31 -39.02
CA GLU A 80 -1.19 9.21 -39.97
C GLU A 80 -1.22 7.87 -39.23
N LYS A 81 -0.26 7.63 -38.32
CA LYS A 81 -0.20 6.42 -37.52
C LYS A 81 -1.45 6.23 -36.65
N SER A 82 -1.92 7.29 -35.97
CA SER A 82 -3.11 7.24 -35.14
C SER A 82 -4.36 6.88 -35.95
N VAL A 83 -4.54 7.48 -37.13
CA VAL A 83 -5.66 7.17 -38.03
C VAL A 83 -5.64 5.70 -38.50
N ILE A 84 -4.47 5.19 -38.88
CA ILE A 84 -4.36 3.80 -39.31
C ILE A 84 -4.66 2.83 -38.14
N LEU A 85 -4.13 3.09 -36.95
CA LEU A 85 -4.40 2.27 -35.77
C LEU A 85 -5.89 2.24 -35.42
N ALA A 86 -6.55 3.41 -35.40
CA ALA A 86 -7.99 3.50 -35.16
C ALA A 86 -8.79 2.73 -36.23
N SER A 87 -8.40 2.80 -37.51
CA SER A 87 -9.05 2.05 -38.61
C SER A 87 -8.92 0.54 -38.46
N LEU A 88 -7.87 0.06 -37.77
CA LEU A 88 -7.65 -1.35 -37.46
C LEU A 88 -8.29 -1.79 -36.14
N GLY A 89 -8.98 -0.88 -35.44
CA GLY A 89 -9.67 -1.14 -34.19
C GLY A 89 -8.78 -1.18 -32.94
N TYR A 90 -7.56 -0.62 -33.00
CA TYR A 90 -6.65 -0.54 -31.86
C TYR A 90 -6.85 0.79 -31.12
N PRO A 91 -6.81 0.80 -29.77
CA PRO A 91 -6.89 2.02 -28.97
C PRO A 91 -5.58 2.84 -29.09
N GLU A 92 -5.64 4.13 -28.78
CA GLU A 92 -4.48 5.04 -28.87
C GLU A 92 -3.33 4.60 -27.94
N ASP A 93 -3.65 4.01 -26.80
CA ASP A 93 -2.69 3.54 -25.78
C ASP A 93 -2.15 2.12 -26.03
N TYR A 94 -2.48 1.50 -27.16
CA TYR A 94 -2.12 0.11 -27.45
C TYR A 94 -0.63 -0.19 -27.33
N PHE A 95 0.23 0.76 -27.61
CA PHE A 95 1.68 0.64 -27.49
C PHE A 95 2.26 1.15 -26.17
N ILE A 96 1.41 1.62 -25.25
CA ILE A 96 1.86 1.96 -23.91
C ILE A 96 2.16 0.68 -23.15
N PRO A 97 3.36 0.55 -22.52
CA PRO A 97 3.67 -0.61 -21.69
C PRO A 97 2.67 -0.77 -20.54
N PRO A 98 2.22 -1.99 -20.22
CA PRO A 98 1.30 -2.24 -19.13
C PRO A 98 2.05 -2.19 -17.78
N TYR A 99 2.31 -1.00 -17.30
CA TYR A 99 3.01 -0.79 -16.04
C TYR A 99 2.19 -1.28 -14.84
N ASP A 100 2.82 -2.05 -13.93
CA ASP A 100 2.23 -2.43 -12.64
C ASP A 100 2.14 -1.20 -11.71
N CYS A 101 3.11 -0.28 -11.80
CA CYS A 101 3.11 1.00 -11.10
C CYS A 101 3.17 2.16 -12.10
N PRO A 102 2.09 2.94 -12.26
CA PRO A 102 2.07 4.07 -13.22
C PRO A 102 3.01 5.20 -12.83
N ASP A 103 3.25 5.43 -11.53
CA ASP A 103 4.03 6.57 -11.04
C ASP A 103 5.51 6.46 -11.40
N CYS A 104 6.12 5.31 -11.16
CA CYS A 104 7.52 5.08 -11.52
C CYS A 104 7.72 4.31 -12.82
N ARG A 105 6.64 3.85 -13.46
CA ARG A 105 6.68 3.01 -14.67
C ARG A 105 7.57 1.79 -14.50
N ASP A 106 7.41 1.11 -13.36
CA ASP A 106 8.15 -0.08 -12.97
C ASP A 106 9.68 0.10 -12.88
N THR A 107 10.17 1.31 -12.63
CA THR A 107 11.58 1.56 -12.35
C THR A 107 11.91 1.41 -10.85
N GLY A 108 10.90 1.54 -9.99
CA GLY A 108 11.06 1.61 -8.54
C GLY A 108 11.49 2.99 -8.03
N TYR A 109 11.73 3.97 -8.92
CA TYR A 109 12.22 5.30 -8.59
C TYR A 109 11.45 6.40 -9.31
N ILE A 110 11.29 7.55 -8.65
CA ILE A 110 10.79 8.80 -9.20
C ILE A 110 11.91 9.83 -8.99
N GLY A 111 12.63 10.17 -10.08
CA GLY A 111 13.88 10.93 -9.98
C GLY A 111 14.92 10.15 -9.15
N ASN A 112 15.40 10.76 -8.05
CA ASN A 112 16.36 10.16 -7.14
C ASN A 112 15.70 9.49 -5.91
N GLU A 113 14.37 9.56 -5.79
CA GLU A 113 13.65 9.02 -4.64
C GLU A 113 13.04 7.65 -4.95
N ARG A 114 12.99 6.78 -3.92
CA ARG A 114 12.33 5.48 -4.02
C ARG A 114 10.82 5.67 -4.12
N CYS A 115 10.20 5.08 -5.14
CA CYS A 115 8.77 5.07 -5.31
C CYS A 115 8.08 4.31 -4.16
N HIS A 116 6.79 4.61 -3.92
CA HIS A 116 5.99 3.89 -2.92
C HIS A 116 6.00 2.37 -3.16
N CYS A 117 5.92 1.93 -4.42
CA CYS A 117 5.94 0.51 -4.78
C CYS A 117 7.27 -0.17 -4.40
N PHE A 118 8.42 0.54 -4.49
CA PHE A 118 9.71 0.05 -4.02
C PHE A 118 9.73 -0.07 -2.49
N LYS A 119 9.19 0.92 -1.77
CA LYS A 119 9.08 0.88 -0.31
C LYS A 119 8.26 -0.32 0.13
N GLN A 120 7.13 -0.59 -0.55
CA GLN A 120 6.28 -1.74 -0.25
C GLN A 120 6.97 -3.07 -0.58
N ALA A 121 7.65 -3.17 -1.73
CA ALA A 121 8.41 -4.38 -2.07
C ALA A 121 9.52 -4.68 -1.04
N ALA A 122 10.13 -3.63 -0.47
CA ALA A 122 11.11 -3.78 0.60
C ALA A 122 10.47 -4.30 1.90
N ILE A 123 9.30 -3.80 2.26
CA ILE A 123 8.51 -4.30 3.39
C ILE A 123 8.14 -5.76 3.18
N ASP A 124 7.53 -6.10 2.05
CA ASP A 124 7.11 -7.45 1.69
C ASP A 124 8.27 -8.47 1.75
N LEU A 125 9.47 -8.03 1.34
CA LEU A 125 10.66 -8.87 1.36
C LEU A 125 11.20 -9.12 2.77
N VAL A 126 11.24 -8.08 3.60
CA VAL A 126 11.80 -8.17 4.96
C VAL A 126 10.86 -8.94 5.88
N TYR A 127 9.55 -8.80 5.71
CA TYR A 127 8.56 -9.34 6.65
C TYR A 127 7.86 -10.62 6.19
N THR A 128 8.23 -11.18 5.06
CA THR A 128 7.59 -12.42 4.53
C THR A 128 6.04 -12.32 4.47
N GLN A 129 5.51 -11.11 4.31
CA GLN A 129 4.06 -10.84 4.25
C GLN A 129 3.44 -11.23 2.90
N SER A 130 4.06 -12.16 2.17
CA SER A 130 3.53 -12.65 0.89
C SER A 130 2.08 -13.16 0.99
N ASN A 131 1.65 -13.60 2.20
CA ASN A 131 0.29 -14.09 2.44
C ASN A 131 -0.73 -12.98 2.70
N ILE A 132 -0.33 -11.76 3.09
CA ILE A 132 -1.30 -10.70 3.40
C ILE A 132 -2.08 -10.28 2.16
N ARG A 133 -1.46 -10.28 0.98
CA ARG A 133 -2.14 -9.93 -0.28
C ARG A 133 -3.29 -10.87 -0.62
N SER A 134 -3.15 -12.17 -0.36
CA SER A 134 -4.24 -13.13 -0.56
C SER A 134 -5.38 -12.91 0.44
N ILE A 135 -5.07 -12.57 1.68
CA ILE A 135 -6.06 -12.22 2.70
C ILE A 135 -6.79 -10.94 2.30
N LEU A 136 -6.09 -9.90 1.87
CA LEU A 136 -6.68 -8.63 1.45
C LEU A 136 -7.53 -8.74 0.18
N ALA A 137 -7.32 -9.75 -0.66
CA ALA A 137 -8.20 -10.04 -1.79
C ALA A 137 -9.60 -10.50 -1.34
N GLU A 138 -9.69 -11.16 -0.19
CA GLU A 138 -10.93 -11.66 0.39
C GLU A 138 -11.49 -10.74 1.48
N GLU A 139 -10.62 -10.07 2.24
CA GLU A 139 -10.99 -9.18 3.35
C GLU A 139 -10.79 -7.71 2.93
N ASN A 140 -11.80 -7.14 2.26
CA ASN A 140 -11.84 -5.77 1.76
C ASN A 140 -13.27 -5.20 1.84
N PHE A 141 -13.45 -3.94 1.48
CA PHE A 141 -14.77 -3.28 1.56
C PHE A 141 -15.81 -3.86 0.59
N ASP A 142 -15.41 -4.48 -0.53
CA ASP A 142 -16.33 -5.12 -1.48
C ASP A 142 -17.01 -6.36 -0.88
N HIS A 143 -16.31 -7.05 0.04
CA HIS A 143 -16.82 -8.21 0.76
C HIS A 143 -17.37 -7.88 2.15
N PHE A 144 -17.44 -6.60 2.49
CA PHE A 144 -18.00 -6.18 3.78
C PHE A 144 -19.52 -6.26 3.76
N SER A 145 -20.13 -7.00 4.72
CA SER A 145 -21.58 -7.08 4.88
C SER A 145 -22.02 -6.65 6.28
N TYR A 146 -23.12 -5.91 6.33
CA TYR A 146 -23.82 -5.55 7.56
C TYR A 146 -24.75 -6.65 8.09
N ASP A 147 -25.04 -7.70 7.32
CA ASP A 147 -26.02 -8.74 7.65
C ASP A 147 -25.67 -9.56 8.89
N TYR A 148 -24.41 -9.54 9.26
CA TYR A 148 -23.92 -10.23 10.46
C TYR A 148 -24.19 -9.48 11.76
N TYR A 149 -24.62 -8.21 11.70
CA TYR A 149 -24.76 -7.33 12.86
C TYR A 149 -26.22 -7.10 13.20
N SER A 150 -26.60 -7.42 14.44
CA SER A 150 -27.97 -7.24 14.93
C SER A 150 -28.30 -5.76 15.13
N ASP A 151 -29.53 -5.37 14.78
CA ASP A 151 -30.09 -4.05 15.08
C ASP A 151 -30.96 -4.04 16.36
N THR A 152 -31.31 -5.24 16.89
CA THR A 152 -32.20 -5.43 18.03
C THR A 152 -31.46 -5.62 19.36
N GLN A 153 -30.23 -6.13 19.33
CA GLN A 153 -29.35 -6.19 20.51
C GLN A 153 -28.81 -4.80 20.84
N THR A 154 -28.53 -4.55 22.09
CA THR A 154 -27.94 -3.28 22.54
C THR A 154 -26.69 -3.53 23.37
N GLU A 155 -25.67 -2.74 23.16
CA GLU A 155 -24.48 -2.73 24.00
C GLU A 155 -24.80 -2.02 25.32
N PRO A 156 -24.50 -2.66 26.49
CA PRO A 156 -25.01 -2.20 27.79
C PRO A 156 -24.58 -0.80 28.24
N VAL A 157 -23.42 -0.32 27.79
CA VAL A 157 -22.87 0.98 28.21
C VAL A 157 -23.31 2.12 27.29
N SER A 158 -23.22 1.92 25.99
CA SER A 158 -23.57 2.94 25.00
C SER A 158 -25.03 2.96 24.60
N GLY A 159 -25.76 1.87 24.83
CA GLY A 159 -27.14 1.69 24.35
C GLY A 159 -27.26 1.53 22.83
N LEU A 160 -26.15 1.48 22.09
CA LEU A 160 -26.14 1.34 20.65
C LEU A 160 -26.21 -0.13 20.22
N SER A 161 -26.83 -0.41 19.08
CA SER A 161 -26.85 -1.74 18.51
C SER A 161 -25.52 -2.10 17.85
N PRO A 162 -25.17 -3.41 17.71
CA PRO A 162 -24.03 -3.86 16.91
C PRO A 162 -23.99 -3.23 15.52
N LEU A 163 -25.15 -3.14 14.85
CA LEU A 163 -25.27 -2.52 13.53
C LEU A 163 -24.91 -1.03 13.56
N ALA A 164 -25.35 -0.28 14.58
CA ALA A 164 -25.02 1.13 14.71
C ALA A 164 -23.53 1.34 15.00
N LEU A 165 -22.95 0.50 15.85
CA LEU A 165 -21.51 0.55 16.17
C LEU A 165 -20.62 0.25 14.96
N ILE A 166 -20.95 -0.77 14.18
CA ILE A 166 -20.13 -1.10 13.00
C ILE A 166 -20.31 -0.10 11.86
N ARG A 167 -21.48 0.51 11.69
CA ARG A 167 -21.67 1.62 10.74
C ARG A 167 -20.75 2.78 11.08
N ARG A 168 -20.75 3.19 12.35
CA ARG A 168 -19.84 4.25 12.82
C ARG A 168 -18.37 3.86 12.63
N ALA A 169 -17.98 2.63 12.96
CA ALA A 169 -16.61 2.17 12.79
C ALA A 169 -16.20 2.19 11.31
N ARG A 170 -17.08 1.83 10.39
CA ARG A 170 -16.84 1.89 8.96
C ARG A 170 -16.73 3.33 8.45
N GLU A 171 -17.65 4.22 8.82
CA GLU A 171 -17.62 5.64 8.45
C GLU A 171 -16.34 6.33 8.91
N GLU A 172 -15.92 6.10 10.16
CA GLU A 172 -14.65 6.63 10.69
C GLU A 172 -13.42 6.03 9.98
N SER A 173 -13.51 4.76 9.55
CA SER A 173 -12.44 4.12 8.78
C SER A 173 -12.33 4.69 7.36
N GLU A 174 -13.45 4.94 6.70
CA GLU A 174 -13.51 5.60 5.38
C GLU A 174 -12.97 7.03 5.49
N HIS A 175 -13.39 7.78 6.53
CA HIS A 175 -12.85 9.11 6.81
C HIS A 175 -11.33 9.08 7.06
N PHE A 176 -10.85 8.12 7.86
CA PHE A 176 -9.41 7.91 8.08
C PHE A 176 -8.65 7.70 6.77
N ILE A 177 -9.18 6.87 5.86
CA ILE A 177 -8.57 6.59 4.56
C ILE A 177 -8.54 7.86 3.67
N ASP A 178 -9.63 8.64 3.68
CA ASP A 178 -9.73 9.85 2.85
C ASP A 178 -8.84 10.99 3.35
N GLN A 179 -8.61 11.05 4.64
CA GLN A 179 -7.69 12.04 5.25
C GLN A 179 -6.24 11.54 5.32
N PHE A 180 -5.97 10.29 4.93
CA PHE A 180 -4.64 9.71 5.06
C PHE A 180 -3.63 10.40 4.12
N GLY A 181 -2.56 10.91 4.70
CA GLY A 181 -1.53 11.66 3.97
C GLY A 181 -1.92 13.09 3.60
N VAL A 182 -3.10 13.57 4.04
CA VAL A 182 -3.53 14.97 3.84
C VAL A 182 -3.17 15.80 5.08
N GLY A 183 -2.36 16.83 4.89
CA GLY A 183 -1.92 17.70 5.99
C GLY A 183 -0.82 17.10 6.87
N ASP A 184 -0.61 17.77 8.03
CA ASP A 184 0.53 17.48 8.92
C ASP A 184 0.18 16.60 10.13
N THR A 185 -1.07 16.15 10.28
CA THR A 185 -1.52 15.39 11.44
C THR A 185 -1.78 13.93 11.10
N ALA A 186 -1.07 13.01 11.78
CA ALA A 186 -1.39 11.60 11.72
C ALA A 186 -2.65 11.30 12.53
N GLN A 187 -3.62 10.64 11.92
CA GLN A 187 -4.77 10.06 12.60
C GLN A 187 -4.44 8.64 13.03
N ASN A 188 -5.03 8.18 14.14
CA ASN A 188 -4.84 6.83 14.65
C ASN A 188 -6.19 6.23 15.04
N LEU A 189 -6.36 4.93 14.84
CA LEU A 189 -7.58 4.21 15.20
C LEU A 189 -7.30 3.14 16.24
N PHE A 190 -8.25 2.97 17.16
CA PHE A 190 -8.20 1.95 18.20
C PHE A 190 -9.49 1.13 18.20
N PHE A 191 -9.41 -0.12 17.76
CA PHE A 191 -10.53 -1.05 17.67
C PHE A 191 -10.55 -1.95 18.90
N TYR A 192 -11.64 -1.91 19.67
CA TYR A 192 -11.77 -2.74 20.88
C TYR A 192 -13.15 -3.41 20.96
N GLY A 193 -13.19 -4.56 21.56
CA GLY A 193 -14.42 -5.35 21.73
C GLY A 193 -14.18 -6.84 21.59
N ASN A 194 -15.24 -7.62 21.69
CA ASN A 194 -15.19 -9.08 21.73
C ASN A 194 -14.47 -9.70 20.53
N THR A 195 -14.09 -10.97 20.67
CA THR A 195 -13.51 -11.75 19.58
C THR A 195 -14.54 -12.01 18.49
N GLY A 196 -14.11 -12.03 17.22
CA GLY A 196 -14.95 -12.41 16.08
C GLY A 196 -15.96 -11.36 15.59
N VAL A 197 -15.92 -10.13 16.10
CA VAL A 197 -16.84 -9.04 15.75
C VAL A 197 -16.40 -8.17 14.57
N GLY A 198 -15.32 -8.54 13.84
CA GLY A 198 -14.90 -7.89 12.60
C GLY A 198 -13.77 -6.87 12.71
N LYS A 199 -13.06 -6.74 13.85
CA LYS A 199 -11.94 -5.79 14.02
C LYS A 199 -10.82 -6.03 12.99
N THR A 200 -10.31 -7.25 12.92
CA THR A 200 -9.27 -7.68 11.96
C THR A 200 -9.72 -7.44 10.53
N PHE A 201 -10.97 -7.80 10.19
CA PHE A 201 -11.53 -7.60 8.86
C PHE A 201 -11.52 -6.11 8.46
N LEU A 202 -11.97 -5.21 9.34
CA LEU A 202 -11.97 -3.78 9.04
C LEU A 202 -10.54 -3.21 8.94
N SER A 203 -9.61 -3.70 9.77
CA SER A 203 -8.17 -3.36 9.65
C SER A 203 -7.61 -3.77 8.28
N ASN A 204 -7.99 -4.94 7.77
CA ASN A 204 -7.60 -5.43 6.45
C ASN A 204 -8.23 -4.60 5.32
N CYS A 205 -9.49 -4.18 5.45
CA CYS A 205 -10.12 -3.26 4.50
C CYS A 205 -9.32 -1.97 4.37
N ILE A 206 -8.94 -1.36 5.50
CA ILE A 206 -8.13 -0.13 5.50
C ILE A 206 -6.74 -0.38 4.89
N ALA A 207 -6.09 -1.49 5.26
CA ALA A 207 -4.79 -1.86 4.73
C ALA A 207 -4.81 -1.98 3.20
N LYS A 208 -5.84 -2.65 2.64
CA LYS A 208 -6.03 -2.81 1.20
C LYS A 208 -6.13 -1.47 0.49
N GLU A 209 -7.04 -0.59 0.95
CA GLU A 209 -7.26 0.71 0.35
C GLU A 209 -5.99 1.59 0.36
N LEU A 210 -5.25 1.59 1.47
CA LEU A 210 -4.05 2.39 1.57
C LEU A 210 -2.88 1.83 0.76
N LEU A 211 -2.76 0.50 0.65
CA LEU A 211 -1.81 -0.15 -0.25
C LEU A 211 -2.09 0.18 -1.72
N ASP A 212 -3.37 0.15 -2.12
CA ASP A 212 -3.79 0.50 -3.49
C ASP A 212 -3.55 1.99 -3.80
N ARG A 213 -3.68 2.86 -2.79
CA ARG A 213 -3.32 4.29 -2.89
C ARG A 213 -1.79 4.53 -2.81
N GLY A 214 -0.98 3.49 -2.65
CA GLY A 214 0.48 3.54 -2.69
C GLY A 214 1.17 3.88 -1.38
N PHE A 215 0.48 3.81 -0.26
CA PHE A 215 1.11 3.98 1.06
C PHE A 215 1.79 2.70 1.54
N SER A 216 2.84 2.85 2.33
CA SER A 216 3.53 1.72 2.95
C SER A 216 2.79 1.28 4.21
N VAL A 217 2.29 0.04 4.20
CA VAL A 217 1.54 -0.54 5.31
C VAL A 217 2.30 -1.73 5.89
N ILE A 218 2.49 -1.77 7.20
CA ILE A 218 3.00 -2.91 7.94
C ILE A 218 1.90 -3.45 8.85
N TYR A 219 1.63 -4.75 8.74
CA TYR A 219 0.66 -5.45 9.56
C TYR A 219 1.37 -6.50 10.41
N PHE A 220 1.20 -6.41 11.73
CA PHE A 220 1.68 -7.40 12.70
C PHE A 220 0.61 -7.75 13.71
N THR A 221 0.58 -9.01 14.13
CA THR A 221 0.02 -9.34 15.42
C THR A 221 0.91 -8.77 16.53
N ALA A 222 0.36 -8.52 17.71
CA ALA A 222 1.14 -8.05 18.84
C ALA A 222 2.33 -8.97 19.14
N PHE A 223 2.12 -10.29 19.06
CA PHE A 223 3.19 -11.27 19.25
C PHE A 223 4.36 -11.08 18.27
N GLN A 224 4.07 -10.90 16.97
CA GLN A 224 5.11 -10.68 15.94
C GLN A 224 5.87 -9.37 16.16
N LEU A 225 5.18 -8.31 16.55
CA LEU A 225 5.78 -7.01 16.84
C LEU A 225 6.80 -7.12 17.99
N PHE A 226 6.39 -7.74 19.09
CA PHE A 226 7.28 -7.89 20.25
C PHE A 226 8.42 -8.88 20.05
N ASP A 227 8.24 -9.91 19.21
CA ASP A 227 9.32 -10.80 18.79
C ASP A 227 10.42 -10.04 18.03
N ILE A 228 10.03 -9.14 17.12
CA ILE A 228 11.00 -8.26 16.42
C ILE A 228 11.74 -7.36 17.41
N PHE A 229 11.04 -6.75 18.37
CA PHE A 229 11.67 -5.91 19.38
C PHE A 229 12.64 -6.71 20.26
N ALA A 230 12.28 -7.92 20.65
CA ALA A 230 13.14 -8.80 21.43
C ALA A 230 14.39 -9.20 20.65
N LYS A 231 14.26 -9.64 19.42
CA LYS A 231 15.39 -10.01 18.55
C LYS A 231 16.34 -8.83 18.30
N ASN A 232 15.79 -7.63 18.09
CA ASN A 232 16.61 -6.44 17.88
C ASN A 232 17.44 -6.07 19.14
N VAL A 233 16.87 -6.25 20.34
CA VAL A 233 17.55 -5.87 21.59
C VAL A 233 18.50 -6.94 22.08
N PHE A 234 18.12 -8.22 22.04
CA PHE A 234 18.83 -9.31 22.68
C PHE A 234 19.78 -10.05 21.72
N ASP A 235 19.32 -10.30 20.47
CA ASP A 235 20.09 -11.10 19.51
C ASP A 235 21.02 -10.24 18.63
N LYS A 236 20.81 -8.91 18.60
CA LYS A 236 21.52 -7.95 17.72
C LYS A 236 21.49 -8.40 16.26
N ASP A 237 20.42 -9.04 15.85
CA ASP A 237 20.21 -9.50 14.48
C ASP A 237 20.10 -8.29 13.55
N THR A 238 20.89 -8.27 12.48
CA THR A 238 20.87 -7.17 11.48
C THR A 238 19.53 -7.09 10.76
N ASP A 239 18.88 -8.22 10.49
CA ASP A 239 17.57 -8.24 9.84
C ASP A 239 16.48 -7.76 10.79
N ALA A 240 16.55 -8.12 12.08
CA ALA A 240 15.63 -7.58 13.10
C ALA A 240 15.84 -6.08 13.31
N SER A 241 17.07 -5.57 13.22
CA SER A 241 17.35 -4.13 13.30
C SER A 241 16.73 -3.34 12.14
N VAL A 242 16.81 -3.88 10.92
CA VAL A 242 16.16 -3.31 9.75
C VAL A 242 14.64 -3.34 9.89
N ALA A 243 14.10 -4.47 10.35
CA ALA A 243 12.69 -4.64 10.63
C ALA A 243 12.20 -3.61 11.67
N HIS A 244 12.92 -3.50 12.77
CA HIS A 244 12.65 -2.53 13.82
C HIS A 244 12.58 -1.10 13.28
N GLN A 245 13.54 -0.67 12.47
CA GLN A 245 13.52 0.67 11.90
C GLN A 245 12.32 0.89 10.97
N ASN A 246 11.95 -0.10 10.17
CA ASN A 246 10.84 0.01 9.25
C ASN A 246 9.48 0.14 9.96
N ILE A 247 9.32 -0.42 11.18
CA ILE A 247 8.14 -0.22 12.03
C ILE A 247 7.91 1.28 12.28
N PHE A 248 8.96 2.07 12.43
CA PHE A 248 8.84 3.50 12.66
C PHE A 248 8.73 4.34 11.38
N ASP A 249 9.20 3.82 10.25
CA ASP A 249 9.25 4.56 8.98
C ASP A 249 8.02 4.34 8.09
N CYS A 250 7.29 3.21 8.25
CA CYS A 250 6.09 2.93 7.45
C CYS A 250 4.99 3.98 7.70
N ASP A 251 4.16 4.23 6.67
CA ASP A 251 3.10 5.22 6.77
C ASP A 251 1.98 4.77 7.70
N LEU A 252 1.59 3.48 7.60
CA LEU A 252 0.63 2.86 8.52
C LEU A 252 1.24 1.62 9.18
N LEU A 253 1.15 1.53 10.50
CA LEU A 253 1.38 0.32 11.28
C LEU A 253 0.04 -0.21 11.81
N ILE A 254 -0.26 -1.48 11.56
CA ILE A 254 -1.40 -2.19 12.13
C ILE A 254 -0.87 -3.18 13.17
N ILE A 255 -1.34 -3.04 14.41
CA ILE A 255 -1.04 -3.94 15.52
C ILE A 255 -2.33 -4.67 15.87
N ASP A 256 -2.44 -5.93 15.45
CA ASP A 256 -3.64 -6.74 15.64
C ASP A 256 -3.52 -7.64 16.87
N ASP A 257 -4.67 -7.89 17.50
CA ASP A 257 -4.81 -8.73 18.69
C ASP A 257 -3.89 -8.34 19.87
N LEU A 258 -3.78 -7.03 20.15
CA LEU A 258 -3.04 -6.53 21.32
C LEU A 258 -3.60 -7.14 22.60
N GLY A 259 -2.72 -7.68 23.45
CA GLY A 259 -3.07 -8.35 24.71
C GLY A 259 -3.06 -9.88 24.60
N THR A 260 -2.68 -10.44 23.48
CA THR A 260 -2.47 -11.90 23.32
C THR A 260 -1.02 -12.33 23.57
N GLU A 261 -0.11 -11.37 23.59
CA GLU A 261 1.30 -11.61 23.91
C GLU A 261 1.54 -11.76 25.43
N MET A 262 2.69 -12.30 25.80
CA MET A 262 3.12 -12.36 27.20
C MET A 262 3.50 -10.94 27.70
N SER A 263 2.64 -10.37 28.53
CA SER A 263 2.88 -9.04 29.13
C SER A 263 3.96 -9.11 30.20
N ASN A 264 4.98 -8.29 30.04
CA ASN A 264 6.05 -8.07 31.03
C ASN A 264 6.58 -6.63 30.90
N SER A 265 7.52 -6.25 31.75
CA SER A 265 8.09 -4.90 31.76
C SER A 265 8.76 -4.51 30.43
N PHE A 266 9.34 -5.47 29.71
CA PHE A 266 9.94 -5.24 28.40
C PHE A 266 8.87 -4.92 27.35
N THR A 267 7.85 -5.79 27.21
CA THR A 267 6.77 -5.58 26.22
C THR A 267 6.02 -4.28 26.47
N THR A 268 5.70 -3.96 27.74
CA THR A 268 5.05 -2.70 28.11
C THR A 268 5.90 -1.49 27.75
N SER A 269 7.21 -1.54 28.03
CA SER A 269 8.12 -0.42 27.72
C SER A 269 8.32 -0.26 26.20
N GLN A 270 8.48 -1.35 25.46
CA GLN A 270 8.65 -1.31 24.01
C GLN A 270 7.38 -0.80 23.30
N PHE A 271 6.21 -1.21 23.77
CA PHE A 271 4.94 -0.72 23.25
C PHE A 271 4.80 0.78 23.44
N PHE A 272 5.07 1.28 24.66
CA PHE A 272 5.04 2.72 24.94
C PHE A 272 6.03 3.51 24.05
N LEU A 273 7.26 3.01 23.90
CA LEU A 273 8.28 3.62 23.03
C LEU A 273 7.82 3.63 21.57
N CYS A 274 7.26 2.53 21.09
CA CYS A 274 6.75 2.42 19.73
C CYS A 274 5.66 3.46 19.46
N LEU A 275 4.65 3.56 20.31
CA LEU A 275 3.57 4.53 20.15
C LEU A 275 4.09 5.97 20.18
N ASN A 276 4.97 6.31 21.13
CA ASN A 276 5.53 7.64 21.24
C ASN A 276 6.34 8.04 20.00
N GLU A 277 7.23 7.16 19.57
CA GLU A 277 8.09 7.42 18.41
C GLU A 277 7.26 7.63 17.15
N ARG A 278 6.25 6.81 16.91
CA ARG A 278 5.37 6.97 15.76
C ARG A 278 4.54 8.26 15.81
N LEU A 279 4.02 8.62 16.99
CA LEU A 279 3.34 9.91 17.19
C LEU A 279 4.26 11.10 16.92
N LEU A 280 5.52 11.06 17.40
CA LEU A 280 6.52 12.11 17.15
C LEU A 280 6.86 12.24 15.66
N ARG A 281 6.92 11.10 14.94
CA ARG A 281 7.15 11.06 13.49
C ARG A 281 5.90 11.33 12.66
N ARG A 282 4.76 11.59 13.30
CA ARG A 282 3.47 11.78 12.64
C ARG A 282 3.10 10.60 11.71
N LYS A 283 3.33 9.38 12.19
CA LYS A 283 3.00 8.13 11.48
C LYS A 283 1.77 7.49 12.09
N SER A 284 0.83 7.10 11.22
CA SER A 284 -0.47 6.54 11.64
C SER A 284 -0.35 5.11 12.16
N THR A 285 -1.14 4.79 13.17
CA THR A 285 -1.20 3.46 13.77
C THR A 285 -2.64 3.03 13.97
N ILE A 286 -2.95 1.79 13.60
CA ILE A 286 -4.20 1.12 13.96
C ILE A 286 -3.87 0.04 14.99
N ILE A 287 -4.65 -0.04 16.06
CA ILE A 287 -4.51 -1.08 17.07
C ILE A 287 -5.86 -1.79 17.20
N SER A 288 -5.86 -3.11 17.20
CA SER A 288 -7.01 -3.91 17.58
C SER A 288 -6.75 -4.69 18.87
N THR A 289 -7.78 -4.85 19.70
CA THR A 289 -7.68 -5.61 20.94
C THR A 289 -9.01 -6.23 21.37
N ASN A 290 -8.92 -7.35 22.06
CA ASN A 290 -10.04 -7.97 22.77
C ASN A 290 -10.16 -7.47 24.23
N LEU A 291 -9.20 -6.70 24.70
CA LEU A 291 -9.18 -6.16 26.06
C LEU A 291 -10.23 -5.03 26.21
N ASN A 292 -10.81 -4.94 27.39
CA ASN A 292 -11.55 -3.75 27.75
C ASN A 292 -10.60 -2.65 28.28
N MET A 293 -11.13 -1.43 28.48
CA MET A 293 -10.32 -0.28 28.85
C MET A 293 -9.59 -0.43 30.20
N ASN A 294 -10.22 -1.10 31.18
CA ASN A 294 -9.59 -1.35 32.46
C ASN A 294 -8.44 -2.34 32.33
N GLN A 295 -8.66 -3.45 31.63
CA GLN A 295 -7.62 -4.43 31.34
C GLN A 295 -6.44 -3.83 30.58
N LEU A 296 -6.70 -2.91 29.64
CA LEU A 296 -5.65 -2.23 28.89
C LEU A 296 -4.78 -1.36 29.83
N ALA A 297 -5.40 -0.60 30.75
CA ALA A 297 -4.69 0.21 31.73
C ALA A 297 -3.86 -0.63 32.70
N ASP A 298 -4.42 -1.78 33.14
CA ASP A 298 -3.75 -2.70 34.06
C ASP A 298 -2.52 -3.36 33.42
N ILE A 299 -2.61 -3.73 32.15
CA ILE A 299 -1.54 -4.46 31.44
C ILE A 299 -0.44 -3.51 30.93
N TYR A 300 -0.82 -2.38 30.33
CA TYR A 300 0.13 -1.51 29.59
C TYR A 300 0.50 -0.21 30.32
N SER A 301 0.11 -0.04 31.52
CA SER A 301 0.26 1.16 32.37
C SER A 301 -0.66 2.33 32.00
N GLU A 302 -0.94 3.15 33.02
CA GLU A 302 -1.73 4.37 32.88
C GLU A 302 -1.14 5.36 31.84
N ARG A 303 0.19 5.41 31.70
CA ARG A 303 0.86 6.30 30.74
C ARG A 303 0.56 5.89 29.29
N THR A 304 0.61 4.58 29.00
CA THR A 304 0.28 4.04 27.67
C THR A 304 -1.20 4.26 27.37
N PHE A 305 -2.07 3.95 28.36
CA PHE A 305 -3.51 4.16 28.24
C PHE A 305 -3.84 5.62 27.94
N SER A 306 -3.30 6.56 28.72
CA SER A 306 -3.50 8.00 28.50
C SER A 306 -3.05 8.45 27.11
N ARG A 307 -1.93 7.91 26.62
CA ARG A 307 -1.40 8.21 25.28
C ARG A 307 -2.33 7.72 24.18
N VAL A 308 -2.81 6.48 24.30
CA VAL A 308 -3.77 5.90 23.37
C VAL A 308 -5.07 6.72 23.39
N PHE A 309 -5.65 6.93 24.56
CA PHE A 309 -6.92 7.62 24.69
C PHE A 309 -6.91 9.07 24.14
N SER A 310 -5.78 9.76 24.29
CA SER A 310 -5.63 11.16 23.84
C SER A 310 -5.33 11.30 22.34
N ASN A 311 -4.83 10.26 21.66
CA ASN A 311 -4.31 10.38 20.30
C ASN A 311 -4.97 9.41 19.29
N TYR A 312 -5.93 8.59 19.73
CA TYR A 312 -6.59 7.61 18.90
C TYR A 312 -8.10 7.79 18.90
N THR A 313 -8.73 7.62 17.75
CA THR A 313 -10.19 7.51 17.68
C THR A 313 -10.59 6.13 18.16
N MET A 314 -11.33 6.09 19.27
CA MET A 314 -11.75 4.85 19.93
C MET A 314 -13.02 4.30 19.31
N LEU A 315 -12.95 3.11 18.71
CA LEU A 315 -14.07 2.48 18.00
C LEU A 315 -14.42 1.14 18.66
N LYS A 316 -15.60 1.10 19.24
CA LYS A 316 -16.11 -0.09 19.94
C LYS A 316 -16.79 -1.03 18.94
N PHE A 317 -16.43 -2.31 19.03
CA PHE A 317 -17.07 -3.41 18.32
C PHE A 317 -17.85 -4.25 19.31
N TYR A 318 -19.09 -4.60 18.94
CA TYR A 318 -19.95 -5.41 19.79
C TYR A 318 -20.83 -6.32 18.93
N GLY A 319 -21.19 -7.47 19.45
CA GLY A 319 -22.06 -8.44 18.80
C GLY A 319 -21.58 -9.89 18.96
N ASP A 320 -22.18 -10.76 18.18
CA ASP A 320 -21.85 -12.18 18.15
C ASP A 320 -20.61 -12.46 17.28
N ASP A 321 -19.95 -13.59 17.49
CA ASP A 321 -18.83 -14.03 16.66
C ASP A 321 -19.30 -14.35 15.23
N ILE A 322 -18.91 -13.53 14.27
CA ILE A 322 -19.26 -13.63 12.85
C ILE A 322 -18.76 -14.93 12.23
N ARG A 323 -17.62 -15.47 12.70
CA ARG A 323 -17.06 -16.73 12.20
C ARG A 323 -17.96 -17.92 12.53
N ILE A 324 -18.65 -17.86 13.67
CA ILE A 324 -19.65 -18.86 14.05
C ILE A 324 -20.89 -18.70 13.19
N LYS A 325 -21.39 -17.47 13.00
CA LYS A 325 -22.55 -17.20 12.14
C LYS A 325 -22.34 -17.68 10.70
N LYS A 326 -21.15 -17.40 10.11
CA LYS A 326 -20.82 -17.88 8.74
C LYS A 326 -20.81 -19.39 8.57
N LYS A 327 -20.62 -20.15 9.64
CA LYS A 327 -20.67 -21.63 9.59
C LYS A 327 -22.07 -22.22 9.74
N LEU A 328 -23.02 -21.41 10.22
CA LEU A 328 -24.40 -21.83 10.47
C LEU A 328 -25.33 -21.47 9.29
N HIS A 329 -24.86 -20.67 8.36
CA HIS A 329 -25.50 -20.36 7.08
C HIS A 329 -24.69 -20.96 5.91
#